data_9879b8ff52c92f696d871c084a0c4e27
#
_entry.id   9879b8ff52c92f696d871c084a0c4e27
#
_cell.length_a   1.000
_cell.length_b   1.000
_cell.length_c   1.000
_cell.angle_alpha   90.00
_cell.angle_beta   90.00
_cell.angle_gamma   90.00
#
_symmetry.space_group_name_H-M   'P 1'
#
loop_
_entity.id
_entity.type
_entity.pdbx_description
1 polymer ?
#
loop_
_entity_poly.entity_id
_entity_poly.type
_entity_poly.pdbx_seq_one_letter_code
_entity_poly.pdbx_strand_id
1 'polypeptide(L)'
;RDEAVAPPGLLEASTKMGNIGHKQCLAFNSLSKRSNLPGLRSGYVCGDAQLIESFLLYRTYHGSAMPIHNQLLSALAWSDEPHVILNRALYREKYTAFLDIVNDVWPMHQPEASFYLWPQTPYDDQDFTLNLFKKANIRVLPGSYLARTVGTENPGRNRVRLALVA
;
A
#
# COMPACT_ATOMS: atom_id res chain seq x y z
N ARG A 1 -11.47 -14.50 -6.06
CA ARG A 1 -10.88 -15.25 -4.94
C ARG A 1 -11.87 -15.26 -3.79
N ASP A 2 -12.02 -16.40 -3.13
CA ASP A 2 -12.83 -16.52 -1.93
C ASP A 2 -12.38 -15.51 -0.89
N GLU A 3 -13.32 -14.75 -0.33
CA GLU A 3 -13.07 -13.75 0.70
C GLU A 3 -12.57 -14.36 2.04
N ALA A 4 -12.46 -15.68 2.09
CA ALA A 4 -12.24 -16.46 3.29
C ALA A 4 -10.82 -16.33 3.89
N VAL A 5 -9.82 -15.89 3.13
CA VAL A 5 -8.45 -15.82 3.64
C VAL A 5 -7.83 -14.46 3.34
N ALA A 6 -7.86 -13.57 4.31
CA ALA A 6 -7.12 -12.32 4.23
C ALA A 6 -5.60 -12.58 4.23
N PRO A 7 -4.78 -11.80 3.50
CA PRO A 7 -3.33 -11.88 3.61
C PRO A 7 -2.90 -11.66 5.07
N PRO A 8 -1.97 -12.48 5.61
CA PRO A 8 -1.52 -12.35 7.00
C PRO A 8 -0.81 -11.01 7.22
N GLY A 9 -1.13 -10.35 8.31
CA GLY A 9 -0.39 -9.19 8.79
C GLY A 9 0.95 -9.57 9.44
N LEU A 10 1.88 -8.61 9.54
CA LEU A 10 3.19 -8.83 10.16
C LEU A 10 3.10 -9.44 11.58
N LEU A 11 2.19 -8.93 12.42
CA LEU A 11 2.08 -9.41 13.80
C LEU A 11 1.45 -10.80 13.88
N GLU A 12 0.53 -11.13 13.00
CA GLU A 12 -0.01 -12.49 12.87
C GLU A 12 1.09 -13.47 12.45
N ALA A 13 1.88 -13.12 11.43
CA ALA A 13 3.02 -13.92 10.99
C ALA A 13 4.05 -14.10 12.12
N SER A 14 4.38 -13.02 12.83
CA SER A 14 5.28 -13.03 13.99
C SER A 14 4.78 -14.01 15.08
N THR A 15 3.49 -13.98 15.40
CA THR A 15 2.89 -14.92 16.36
C THR A 15 2.97 -16.35 15.87
N LYS A 16 2.63 -16.62 14.61
CA LYS A 16 2.71 -17.97 14.00
C LYS A 16 4.14 -18.52 13.97
N MET A 17 5.15 -17.66 13.94
CA MET A 17 6.57 -18.02 14.05
C MET A 17 7.05 -18.21 15.50
N GLY A 18 6.16 -18.13 16.49
CA GLY A 18 6.50 -18.29 17.92
C GLY A 18 7.08 -17.03 18.58
N ASN A 19 7.10 -15.91 17.90
CA ASN A 19 7.58 -14.63 18.44
C ASN A 19 6.45 -13.90 19.20
N ILE A 20 6.09 -14.43 20.38
CA ILE A 20 4.94 -13.98 21.18
C ILE A 20 5.05 -12.51 21.62
N GLY A 21 6.21 -11.97 21.81
CA GLY A 21 6.41 -10.56 22.19
C GLY A 21 6.60 -9.63 20.99
N HIS A 22 6.41 -10.13 19.77
CA HIS A 22 6.69 -9.42 18.51
C HIS A 22 8.07 -8.75 18.49
N LYS A 23 9.07 -9.40 19.07
CA LYS A 23 10.43 -8.86 19.19
C LYS A 23 10.94 -8.40 17.82
N GLN A 24 11.47 -7.17 17.78
CA GLN A 24 11.98 -6.52 16.58
C GLN A 24 10.96 -6.34 15.44
N CYS A 25 9.67 -6.42 15.74
CA CYS A 25 8.59 -6.20 14.76
C CYS A 25 7.83 -4.91 15.08
N LEU A 26 7.66 -4.06 14.07
CA LEU A 26 6.77 -2.90 14.13
C LEU A 26 5.85 -2.91 12.92
N ALA A 27 4.55 -2.92 13.15
CA ALA A 27 3.51 -2.77 12.13
C ALA A 27 2.97 -1.34 12.14
N PHE A 28 3.06 -0.68 11.00
CA PHE A 28 2.49 0.65 10.78
C PHE A 28 1.19 0.53 10.00
N ASN A 29 0.17 1.24 10.42
CA ASN A 29 -1.10 1.26 9.73
C ASN A 29 -1.62 2.69 9.57
N SER A 30 -2.50 2.93 8.59
CA SER A 30 -2.97 4.28 8.28
C SER A 30 -4.38 4.27 7.69
N LEU A 31 -5.18 5.27 8.06
CA LEU A 31 -6.47 5.54 7.44
C LEU A 31 -6.35 6.00 5.98
N SER A 32 -5.18 6.47 5.57
CA SER A 32 -4.97 6.98 4.20
C SER A 32 -5.32 5.94 3.12
N LYS A 33 -5.01 4.66 3.36
CA LYS A 33 -5.24 3.58 2.39
C LYS A 33 -6.36 2.64 2.81
N ARG A 34 -6.53 2.38 4.12
CA ARG A 34 -7.63 1.58 4.64
C ARG A 34 -8.99 2.21 4.34
N SER A 35 -9.08 3.53 4.50
CA SER A 35 -10.36 4.26 4.54
C SER A 35 -10.48 5.37 3.49
N ASN A 36 -9.54 5.48 2.56
CA ASN A 36 -9.48 6.60 1.59
C ASN A 36 -9.51 8.00 2.27
N LEU A 37 -8.93 8.11 3.47
CA LEU A 37 -8.88 9.34 4.26
C LEU A 37 -7.45 9.86 4.45
N PRO A 38 -6.70 10.14 3.36
CA PRO A 38 -5.31 10.59 3.48
C PRO A 38 -5.19 11.97 4.15
N GLY A 39 -6.23 12.81 4.04
CA GLY A 39 -6.26 14.16 4.62
C GLY A 39 -6.26 14.20 6.14
N LEU A 40 -6.77 13.16 6.81
CA LEU A 40 -6.77 13.10 8.28
C LEU A 40 -5.37 12.95 8.90
N ARG A 41 -4.37 12.56 8.12
CA ARG A 41 -2.99 12.34 8.61
C ARG A 41 -2.95 11.41 9.83
N SER A 42 -3.78 10.38 9.83
CA SER A 42 -3.96 9.45 10.94
C SER A 42 -3.40 8.07 10.65
N GLY A 43 -2.75 7.49 11.64
CA GLY A 43 -2.24 6.15 11.65
C GLY A 43 -1.80 5.73 13.04
N TYR A 44 -1.41 4.47 13.17
CA TYR A 44 -0.85 3.94 14.42
C TYR A 44 0.33 3.01 14.12
N VAL A 45 1.10 2.75 15.17
CA VAL A 45 2.15 1.73 15.17
C VAL A 45 1.92 0.77 16.34
N CYS A 46 2.16 -0.51 16.12
CA CYS A 46 2.08 -1.54 17.14
C CYS A 46 3.17 -2.61 16.92
N GLY A 47 3.52 -3.36 17.97
CA GLY A 47 4.55 -4.39 17.90
C GLY A 47 5.39 -4.49 19.16
N ASP A 48 6.70 -4.62 19.01
CA ASP A 48 7.66 -4.75 20.11
C ASP A 48 7.55 -3.58 21.09
N ALA A 49 7.24 -3.88 22.36
CA ALA A 49 7.01 -2.88 23.40
C ALA A 49 8.23 -1.96 23.63
N GLN A 50 9.45 -2.49 23.58
CA GLN A 50 10.67 -1.71 23.78
C GLN A 50 10.92 -0.74 22.62
N LEU A 51 10.66 -1.20 21.38
CA LEU A 51 10.76 -0.35 20.20
C LEU A 51 9.65 0.73 20.22
N ILE A 52 8.44 0.40 20.66
CA ILE A 52 7.33 1.36 20.78
C ILE A 52 7.67 2.44 21.81
N GLU A 53 8.23 2.08 22.97
CA GLU A 53 8.67 3.04 24.00
C GLU A 53 9.70 4.02 23.44
N SER A 54 10.73 3.49 22.78
CA SER A 54 11.78 4.31 22.15
C SER A 54 11.22 5.19 21.03
N PHE A 55 10.30 4.67 20.22
CA PHE A 55 9.66 5.41 19.15
C PHE A 55 8.76 6.53 19.71
N LEU A 56 8.03 6.28 20.78
CA LEU A 56 7.21 7.29 21.45
C LEU A 56 8.06 8.45 21.97
N LEU A 57 9.19 8.12 22.62
CA LEU A 57 10.14 9.14 23.09
C LEU A 57 10.68 9.97 21.93
N TYR A 58 11.10 9.32 20.84
CA TYR A 58 11.54 10.01 19.63
C TYR A 58 10.45 10.92 19.06
N ARG A 59 9.21 10.45 19.00
CA ARG A 59 8.05 11.21 18.50
C ARG A 59 7.70 12.42 19.35
N THR A 60 8.01 12.39 20.64
CA THR A 60 7.79 13.52 21.55
C THR A 60 8.59 14.76 21.12
N TYR A 61 9.77 14.54 20.52
CA TYR A 61 10.65 15.63 20.07
C TYR A 61 10.63 15.85 18.54
N HIS A 62 10.27 14.85 17.76
CA HIS A 62 10.27 14.86 16.29
C HIS A 62 8.86 14.69 15.73
N GLY A 63 8.04 15.66 15.89
CA GLY A 63 6.70 15.68 15.36
C GLY A 63 5.74 16.41 16.28
N SER A 64 4.53 16.59 15.84
CA SER A 64 3.48 17.23 16.62
C SER A 64 2.34 16.25 16.89
N ALA A 65 1.58 16.53 17.96
CA ALA A 65 0.37 15.81 18.23
C ALA A 65 -0.67 16.10 17.14
N MET A 66 -1.47 15.10 16.82
CA MET A 66 -2.60 15.27 15.93
C MET A 66 -3.66 16.17 16.58
N PRO A 67 -4.28 17.12 15.88
CA PRO A 67 -5.35 17.95 16.43
C PRO A 67 -6.50 17.08 17.00
N ILE A 68 -7.14 17.53 18.09
CA ILE A 68 -8.16 16.75 18.81
C ILE A 68 -9.31 16.36 17.89
N HIS A 69 -9.79 17.25 17.03
CA HIS A 69 -10.87 16.94 16.09
C HIS A 69 -10.45 15.83 15.10
N ASN A 70 -9.19 15.80 14.65
CA ASN A 70 -8.70 14.71 13.83
C ASN A 70 -8.59 13.40 14.61
N GLN A 71 -8.26 13.43 15.90
CA GLN A 71 -8.26 12.24 16.74
C GLN A 71 -9.66 11.64 16.87
N LEU A 72 -10.67 12.48 17.12
CA LEU A 72 -12.08 12.06 17.22
C LEU A 72 -12.59 11.48 15.90
N LEU A 73 -12.35 12.15 14.77
CA LEU A 73 -12.70 11.65 13.44
C LEU A 73 -11.97 10.34 13.12
N SER A 74 -10.73 10.23 13.54
CA SER A 74 -9.95 9.00 13.35
C SER A 74 -10.53 7.83 14.14
N ALA A 75 -10.92 8.06 15.40
CA ALA A 75 -11.57 7.03 16.22
C ALA A 75 -12.87 6.51 15.57
N LEU A 76 -13.69 7.42 15.05
CA LEU A 76 -14.89 7.05 14.29
C LEU A 76 -14.56 6.22 13.05
N ALA A 77 -13.58 6.66 12.24
CA ALA A 77 -13.20 5.95 11.02
C ALA A 77 -12.57 4.58 11.30
N TRP A 78 -11.83 4.42 12.40
CA TRP A 78 -11.30 3.13 12.83
C TRP A 78 -12.38 2.17 13.33
N SER A 79 -13.47 2.67 13.89
CA SER A 79 -14.60 1.88 14.40
C SER A 79 -15.59 1.47 13.30
N ASP A 80 -15.55 2.12 12.14
CA ASP A 80 -16.46 1.88 11.04
C ASP A 80 -15.85 0.90 10.02
N GLU A 81 -16.36 -0.34 9.99
CA GLU A 81 -15.96 -1.36 8.99
C GLU A 81 -16.80 -1.33 7.70
N PRO A 82 -18.07 -0.95 7.68
CA PRO A 82 -18.88 -0.95 6.45
C PRO A 82 -18.24 -0.20 5.28
N HIS A 83 -17.67 0.98 5.52
CA HIS A 83 -17.01 1.75 4.45
C HIS A 83 -15.75 1.04 3.91
N VAL A 84 -15.05 0.27 4.74
CA VAL A 84 -13.86 -0.49 4.32
C VAL A 84 -14.26 -1.65 3.42
N ILE A 85 -15.35 -2.35 3.78
CA ILE A 85 -15.90 -3.44 2.96
C ILE A 85 -16.34 -2.91 1.59
N LEU A 86 -17.08 -1.79 1.57
CA LEU A 86 -17.51 -1.14 0.34
C LEU A 86 -16.31 -0.72 -0.53
N ASN A 87 -15.33 -0.07 0.08
CA ASN A 87 -14.12 0.38 -0.62
C ASN A 87 -13.35 -0.79 -1.25
N ARG A 88 -13.22 -1.91 -0.53
CA ARG A 88 -12.61 -3.14 -1.05
C ARG A 88 -13.40 -3.73 -2.22
N ALA A 89 -14.73 -3.71 -2.17
CA ALA A 89 -15.58 -4.17 -3.26
C ALA A 89 -15.34 -3.33 -4.53
N LEU A 90 -15.34 -2.00 -4.41
CA LEU A 90 -15.07 -1.09 -5.52
C LEU A 90 -13.68 -1.32 -6.15
N TYR A 91 -12.66 -1.58 -5.35
CA TYR A 91 -11.33 -1.92 -5.88
C TYR A 91 -11.33 -3.27 -6.60
N ARG A 92 -12.04 -4.29 -6.11
CA ARG A 92 -12.17 -5.57 -6.82
C ARG A 92 -12.81 -5.39 -8.20
N GLU A 93 -13.89 -4.63 -8.28
CA GLU A 93 -14.54 -4.30 -9.56
C GLU A 93 -13.58 -3.61 -10.53
N LYS A 94 -12.81 -2.63 -10.06
CA LYS A 94 -11.80 -1.94 -10.87
C LYS A 94 -10.70 -2.90 -11.38
N TYR A 95 -10.22 -3.82 -10.53
CA TYR A 95 -9.25 -4.81 -10.96
C TYR A 95 -9.81 -5.73 -12.03
N THR A 96 -11.00 -6.27 -11.82
CA THR A 96 -11.67 -7.13 -12.80
C THR A 96 -11.82 -6.40 -14.13
N ALA A 97 -12.45 -5.23 -14.13
CA ALA A 97 -12.69 -4.47 -15.36
C ALA A 97 -11.39 -4.09 -16.09
N PHE A 98 -10.35 -3.71 -15.35
CA PHE A 98 -9.06 -3.36 -15.96
C PHE A 98 -8.35 -4.59 -16.55
N LEU A 99 -8.29 -5.70 -15.81
CA LEU A 99 -7.61 -6.91 -16.25
C LEU A 99 -8.35 -7.58 -17.43
N ASP A 100 -9.68 -7.55 -17.45
CA ASP A 100 -10.48 -8.05 -18.58
C ASP A 100 -10.17 -7.31 -19.89
N ILE A 101 -9.85 -6.00 -19.80
CA ILE A 101 -9.49 -5.20 -20.98
C ILE A 101 -8.05 -5.43 -21.42
N VAL A 102 -7.12 -5.58 -20.45
CA VAL A 102 -5.68 -5.43 -20.74
C VAL A 102 -4.97 -6.77 -20.89
N ASN A 103 -5.47 -7.86 -20.29
CA ASN A 103 -4.76 -9.13 -20.22
C ASN A 103 -4.47 -9.80 -21.58
N ASP A 104 -5.25 -9.51 -22.61
CA ASP A 104 -5.01 -10.05 -23.96
C ASP A 104 -3.77 -9.45 -24.63
N VAL A 105 -3.42 -8.21 -24.25
CA VAL A 105 -2.28 -7.47 -24.85
C VAL A 105 -1.10 -7.28 -23.89
N TRP A 106 -1.37 -7.28 -22.60
CA TRP A 106 -0.37 -7.11 -21.56
C TRP A 106 -0.73 -7.94 -20.32
N PRO A 107 -0.41 -9.24 -20.32
CA PRO A 107 -0.80 -10.15 -19.25
C PRO A 107 -0.24 -9.74 -17.90
N MET A 108 -1.11 -9.65 -16.91
CA MET A 108 -0.73 -9.38 -15.53
C MET A 108 -1.68 -10.06 -14.54
N HIS A 109 -1.19 -10.27 -13.32
CA HIS A 109 -1.95 -10.95 -12.29
C HIS A 109 -2.50 -9.94 -11.28
N GLN A 110 -3.72 -10.18 -10.82
CA GLN A 110 -4.28 -9.44 -9.69
C GLN A 110 -3.46 -9.76 -8.43
N PRO A 111 -2.93 -8.75 -7.72
CA PRO A 111 -2.23 -8.98 -6.47
C PRO A 111 -3.19 -9.47 -5.37
N GLU A 112 -2.67 -10.20 -4.39
CA GLU A 112 -3.47 -10.67 -3.24
C GLU A 112 -3.97 -9.53 -2.36
N ALA A 113 -3.18 -8.48 -2.26
CA ALA A 113 -3.50 -7.23 -1.59
C ALA A 113 -2.82 -6.10 -2.35
N SER A 114 -3.29 -4.92 -2.24
CA SER A 114 -2.79 -3.69 -2.83
C SER A 114 -3.88 -2.96 -3.61
N PHE A 115 -3.63 -1.73 -3.97
CA PHE A 115 -4.38 -0.95 -4.95
C PHE A 115 -3.48 -0.54 -6.14
N TYR A 116 -2.36 -1.26 -6.30
CA TYR A 116 -1.42 -1.12 -7.40
C TYR A 116 -1.28 -2.42 -8.18
N LEU A 117 -1.04 -2.29 -9.49
CA LEU A 117 -0.41 -3.31 -10.30
C LEU A 117 1.06 -2.95 -10.50
N TRP A 118 1.90 -3.97 -10.65
CA TRP A 118 3.35 -3.83 -10.82
C TRP A 118 3.87 -4.66 -11.99
N PRO A 119 3.32 -4.44 -13.21
CA PRO A 119 3.69 -5.23 -14.38
C PRO A 119 5.09 -4.90 -14.88
N GLN A 120 5.66 -5.86 -15.60
CA GLN A 120 6.86 -5.68 -16.37
C GLN A 120 6.55 -4.92 -17.66
N THR A 121 7.42 -3.99 -18.03
CA THR A 121 7.31 -3.26 -19.29
C THR A 121 8.04 -4.01 -20.42
N PRO A 122 7.61 -3.88 -21.68
CA PRO A 122 8.26 -4.54 -22.83
C PRO A 122 9.65 -3.98 -23.16
N TYR A 123 9.99 -2.80 -22.65
CA TYR A 123 11.27 -2.11 -22.82
C TYR A 123 11.51 -1.21 -21.60
N ASP A 124 12.51 -0.33 -21.64
CA ASP A 124 12.87 0.57 -20.53
C ASP A 124 11.65 1.28 -19.93
N ASP A 125 11.52 1.26 -18.61
CA ASP A 125 10.34 1.72 -17.88
C ASP A 125 10.12 3.24 -17.96
N GLN A 126 11.19 4.03 -18.13
CA GLN A 126 11.09 5.48 -18.28
C GLN A 126 10.60 5.84 -19.68
N ASP A 127 11.16 5.21 -20.69
CA ASP A 127 10.74 5.37 -22.10
C ASP A 127 9.30 4.88 -22.28
N PHE A 128 8.94 3.75 -21.68
CA PHE A 128 7.57 3.24 -21.70
C PHE A 128 6.59 4.23 -21.08
N THR A 129 6.91 4.76 -19.90
CA THR A 129 6.08 5.74 -19.19
C THR A 129 5.89 7.01 -20.03
N LEU A 130 6.96 7.53 -20.60
CA LEU A 130 6.90 8.73 -21.42
C LEU A 130 6.08 8.52 -22.71
N ASN A 131 6.25 7.38 -23.37
CA ASN A 131 5.50 7.03 -24.57
C ASN A 131 4.02 6.83 -24.28
N LEU A 132 3.67 6.18 -23.16
CA LEU A 132 2.29 5.98 -22.72
C LEU A 132 1.61 7.33 -22.45
N PHE A 133 2.30 8.25 -21.81
CA PHE A 133 1.79 9.59 -21.60
C PHE A 133 1.61 10.36 -22.92
N LYS A 134 2.59 10.36 -23.80
CA LYS A 134 2.54 11.08 -25.08
C LYS A 134 1.44 10.56 -26.02
N LYS A 135 1.24 9.23 -26.06
CA LYS A 135 0.33 8.60 -27.01
C LYS A 135 -1.10 8.48 -26.50
N ALA A 136 -1.28 8.28 -25.20
CA ALA A 136 -2.57 7.96 -24.60
C ALA A 136 -2.97 8.87 -23.42
N ASN A 137 -2.13 9.84 -23.04
CA ASN A 137 -2.32 10.70 -21.87
C ASN A 137 -2.52 9.93 -20.56
N ILE A 138 -1.94 8.73 -20.47
CA ILE A 138 -1.99 7.88 -19.28
C ILE A 138 -0.71 8.08 -18.47
N ARG A 139 -0.88 8.39 -17.18
CA ARG A 139 0.23 8.60 -16.24
C ARG A 139 0.45 7.36 -15.39
N VAL A 140 1.66 6.83 -15.44
CA VAL A 140 2.14 5.76 -14.58
C VAL A 140 3.46 6.19 -13.93
N LEU A 141 3.98 5.43 -12.99
CA LEU A 141 5.29 5.73 -12.40
C LEU A 141 6.30 4.68 -12.83
N PRO A 142 7.47 5.10 -13.38
CA PRO A 142 8.57 4.19 -13.67
C PRO A 142 9.03 3.48 -12.40
N GLY A 143 9.23 2.18 -12.48
CA GLY A 143 9.64 1.38 -11.34
C GLY A 143 11.05 1.71 -10.88
N SER A 144 11.95 2.03 -11.81
CA SER A 144 13.32 2.45 -11.51
C SER A 144 13.39 3.67 -10.57
N TYR A 145 12.37 4.55 -10.59
CA TYR A 145 12.29 5.70 -9.68
C TYR A 145 11.76 5.33 -8.29
N LEU A 146 11.09 4.21 -8.16
CA LEU A 146 10.49 3.73 -6.91
C LEU A 146 11.41 2.75 -6.16
N ALA A 147 12.47 2.31 -6.80
CA ALA A 147 13.41 1.36 -6.26
C ALA A 147 14.80 1.99 -6.07
N ARG A 148 15.55 1.43 -5.13
CA ARG A 148 16.96 1.80 -4.92
C ARG A 148 17.86 0.78 -5.63
N THR A 149 18.82 1.27 -6.39
CA THR A 149 19.86 0.43 -6.99
C THR A 149 20.75 -0.17 -5.90
N VAL A 150 20.96 -1.48 -5.97
CA VAL A 150 21.86 -2.24 -5.09
C VAL A 150 22.92 -2.91 -5.98
N GLY A 151 24.17 -2.52 -5.81
CA GLY A 151 25.23 -2.92 -6.74
C GLY A 151 24.94 -2.38 -8.15
N THR A 152 24.77 -3.26 -9.11
CA THR A 152 24.46 -2.94 -10.52
C THR A 152 22.97 -3.11 -10.86
N GLU A 153 22.17 -3.60 -9.92
CA GLU A 153 20.77 -3.96 -10.16
C GLU A 153 19.80 -2.96 -9.53
N ASN A 154 18.80 -2.57 -10.31
CA ASN A 154 17.64 -1.83 -9.82
C ASN A 154 16.41 -2.74 -9.93
N PRO A 155 15.82 -3.20 -8.80
CA PRO A 155 14.69 -4.14 -8.81
C PRO A 155 13.39 -3.57 -9.40
N GLY A 156 13.33 -2.25 -9.59
CA GLY A 156 12.22 -1.58 -10.26
C GLY A 156 12.41 -1.40 -11.77
N ARG A 157 13.59 -1.72 -12.30
CA ARG A 157 13.87 -1.56 -13.72
C ARG A 157 12.93 -2.40 -14.59
N ASN A 158 12.50 -1.84 -15.71
CA ASN A 158 11.54 -2.45 -16.64
C ASN A 158 10.21 -2.83 -15.97
N ARG A 159 9.76 -2.02 -15.00
CA ARG A 159 8.45 -2.14 -14.36
C ARG A 159 7.79 -0.79 -14.24
N VAL A 160 6.47 -0.79 -14.16
CA VAL A 160 5.70 0.42 -13.86
C VAL A 160 4.68 0.16 -12.76
N ARG A 161 4.39 1.22 -12.00
CA ARG A 161 3.30 1.20 -11.03
C ARG A 161 2.04 1.77 -11.66
N LEU A 162 1.01 0.94 -11.76
CA LEU A 162 -0.33 1.34 -12.16
C LEU A 162 -1.20 1.44 -10.90
N ALA A 163 -1.78 2.61 -10.65
CA ALA A 163 -2.72 2.83 -9.55
C ALA A 163 -4.14 2.91 -10.13
N LEU A 164 -5.02 1.98 -9.72
CA LEU A 164 -6.41 1.95 -10.15
C LEU A 164 -7.29 2.88 -9.29
N VAL A 165 -6.82 4.09 -9.10
CA VAL A 165 -7.56 5.15 -8.41
C VAL A 165 -8.36 5.97 -9.41
N ALA A 166 -9.46 6.60 -8.94
CA ALA A 166 -10.27 7.48 -9.77
C ALA A 166 -9.51 8.76 -10.11
#